data_b9b47733eb1e927022d6beabb52dadd0
#
_entry.id   b9b47733eb1e927022d6beabb52dadd0
#
_cell.length_a   1.000
_cell.length_b   1.000
_cell.length_c   1.000
_cell.angle_alpha   90.00
_cell.angle_beta   90.00
_cell.angle_gamma   90.00
#
_symmetry.space_group_name_H-M   'P 1'
#
loop_
_entity.id
_entity.type
_entity.pdbx_description
1 polymer ?
#
loop_
_entity_poly.entity_id
_entity_poly.type
_entity_poly.pdbx_seq_one_letter_code
_entity_poly.pdbx_strand_id
1 'polypeptide(L)'
;MWGYPDWVDHEVAREGIRKQGDAAIMYGGMESYHHMCRFYSGFFYKHELLDKYEWYWRLEPEIKYFCDITYDPFVRMAEANKTYGFTIAVKELKETVPNIFRYASAYKRKHKLKSKGLWEMFLEPTTEDSKPSPEELRAKTLPEEILQTEPGHQNIKEIDEESMEGEKYNMCHFWSNFEIARLDWFRSKEYNEFFDMMDRSGGFWMERVKSP
;
A
#
# COMPACT_ATOMS: atom_id res chain seq x y z
N MET A 1 -7.20 18.74 -2.04
CA MET A 1 -6.99 17.47 -1.30
C MET A 1 -7.93 16.36 -1.75
N TRP A 2 -9.17 16.65 -2.09
CA TRP A 2 -10.21 15.71 -2.57
C TRP A 2 -10.39 15.71 -4.08
N GLY A 3 -9.42 16.13 -4.84
CA GLY A 3 -9.44 16.13 -6.30
C GLY A 3 -8.21 15.43 -6.85
N TYR A 4 -8.18 15.31 -8.17
CA TYR A 4 -6.99 14.85 -8.87
C TYR A 4 -5.87 15.88 -8.69
N PRO A 5 -4.63 15.44 -8.48
CA PRO A 5 -3.49 16.34 -8.53
C PRO A 5 -3.23 16.83 -9.95
N ASP A 6 -2.59 18.00 -10.09
CA ASP A 6 -2.36 18.67 -11.38
C ASP A 6 -1.55 17.84 -12.37
N TRP A 7 -0.79 16.87 -11.88
CA TRP A 7 0.04 15.99 -12.70
C TRP A 7 -0.70 14.75 -13.21
N VAL A 8 -1.95 14.51 -12.80
CA VAL A 8 -2.77 13.38 -13.26
C VAL A 8 -3.63 13.80 -14.44
N ASP A 9 -3.58 13.02 -15.51
CA ASP A 9 -4.56 13.13 -16.58
C ASP A 9 -5.91 12.61 -16.08
N HIS A 10 -6.86 13.51 -15.95
CA HIS A 10 -8.17 13.21 -15.36
C HIS A 10 -9.01 12.27 -16.23
N GLU A 11 -8.84 12.30 -17.55
CA GLU A 11 -9.58 11.42 -18.44
C GLU A 11 -9.04 10.01 -18.35
N VAL A 12 -7.71 9.87 -18.34
CA VAL A 12 -7.04 8.57 -18.16
C VAL A 12 -7.39 7.96 -16.80
N ALA A 13 -7.38 8.77 -15.73
CA ALA A 13 -7.73 8.32 -14.39
C ALA A 13 -9.18 7.82 -14.32
N ARG A 14 -10.14 8.59 -14.85
CA ARG A 14 -11.55 8.18 -14.88
C ARG A 14 -11.80 6.94 -15.73
N GLU A 15 -11.08 6.81 -16.83
CA GLU A 15 -11.15 5.60 -17.66
C GLU A 15 -10.60 4.38 -16.91
N GLY A 16 -9.52 4.52 -16.14
CA GLY A 16 -9.00 3.48 -15.26
C GLY A 16 -10.03 3.04 -14.21
N ILE A 17 -10.66 4.00 -13.54
CA ILE A 17 -11.73 3.75 -12.57
C ILE A 17 -12.93 3.06 -13.24
N ARG A 18 -13.35 3.53 -14.41
CA ARG A 18 -14.45 2.93 -15.17
C ARG A 18 -14.17 1.46 -15.51
N LYS A 19 -12.97 1.15 -16.01
CA LYS A 19 -12.56 -0.23 -16.33
C LYS A 19 -12.60 -1.15 -15.11
N GLN A 20 -12.22 -0.65 -13.94
CA GLN A 20 -12.32 -1.42 -12.70
C GLN A 20 -13.79 -1.69 -12.32
N GLY A 21 -14.67 -0.71 -12.53
CA GLY A 21 -16.11 -0.88 -12.34
C GLY A 21 -16.69 -1.91 -13.31
N ASP A 22 -16.33 -1.84 -14.59
CA ASP A 22 -16.77 -2.79 -15.63
C ASP A 22 -16.27 -4.22 -15.34
N ALA A 23 -15.07 -4.34 -14.76
CA ALA A 23 -14.53 -5.62 -14.31
C ALA A 23 -15.09 -6.11 -12.98
N ALA A 24 -16.08 -5.42 -12.42
CA ALA A 24 -16.71 -5.72 -11.14
C ALA A 24 -15.73 -5.81 -9.95
N ILE A 25 -14.60 -5.11 -10.02
CA ILE A 25 -13.67 -5.01 -8.89
C ILE A 25 -14.37 -4.26 -7.77
N MET A 26 -14.35 -4.83 -6.58
CA MET A 26 -15.05 -4.30 -5.41
C MET A 26 -14.64 -2.84 -5.13
N TYR A 27 -15.58 -1.90 -5.18
CA TYR A 27 -15.40 -0.45 -5.09
C TYR A 27 -14.50 0.18 -6.17
N GLY A 28 -14.00 -0.59 -7.14
CA GLY A 28 -13.08 -0.12 -8.18
C GLY A 28 -13.66 0.94 -9.10
N GLY A 29 -14.98 0.96 -9.32
CA GLY A 29 -15.69 2.00 -10.07
C GLY A 29 -16.07 3.25 -9.28
N MET A 30 -15.71 3.35 -7.99
CA MET A 30 -16.08 4.48 -7.13
C MET A 30 -14.95 5.50 -7.01
N GLU A 31 -15.02 6.60 -7.77
CA GLU A 31 -13.99 7.67 -7.75
C GLU A 31 -13.72 8.19 -6.33
N SER A 32 -14.77 8.37 -5.51
CA SER A 32 -14.62 8.81 -4.12
C SER A 32 -13.83 7.84 -3.25
N TYR A 33 -13.91 6.53 -3.55
CA TYR A 33 -13.14 5.51 -2.84
C TYR A 33 -11.65 5.63 -3.14
N HIS A 34 -11.28 5.86 -4.40
CA HIS A 34 -9.89 6.08 -4.81
C HIS A 34 -9.30 7.33 -4.14
N HIS A 35 -10.04 8.43 -4.12
CA HIS A 35 -9.63 9.64 -3.39
C HIS A 35 -9.46 9.39 -1.90
N MET A 36 -10.37 8.63 -1.28
CA MET A 36 -10.28 8.25 0.13
C MET A 36 -9.03 7.41 0.41
N CYS A 37 -8.76 6.39 -0.39
CA CYS A 37 -7.56 5.56 -0.25
C CYS A 37 -6.29 6.41 -0.35
N ARG A 38 -6.21 7.31 -1.32
CA ARG A 38 -5.09 8.23 -1.48
C ARG A 38 -4.93 9.16 -0.27
N PHE A 39 -6.04 9.68 0.25
CA PHE A 39 -6.02 10.55 1.44
C PHE A 39 -5.46 9.82 2.67
N TYR A 40 -5.95 8.62 2.96
CA TYR A 40 -5.46 7.84 4.08
C TYR A 40 -4.03 7.33 3.91
N SER A 41 -3.56 7.14 2.69
CA SER A 41 -2.17 6.75 2.45
C SER A 41 -1.17 7.91 2.60
N GLY A 42 -1.53 9.15 2.24
CA GLY A 42 -0.52 10.19 2.08
C GLY A 42 -0.82 11.57 2.68
N PHE A 43 -2.04 11.82 3.16
CA PHE A 43 -2.45 13.18 3.50
C PHE A 43 -3.06 13.35 4.88
N PHE A 44 -3.70 12.34 5.46
CA PHE A 44 -4.40 12.50 6.74
C PHE A 44 -3.47 13.00 7.85
N TYR A 45 -2.27 12.44 7.93
CA TYR A 45 -1.28 12.78 8.97
C TYR A 45 -0.65 14.16 8.81
N LYS A 46 -0.86 14.80 7.64
CA LYS A 46 -0.44 16.18 7.33
C LYS A 46 -1.53 17.20 7.65
N HIS A 47 -2.69 16.76 8.12
CA HIS A 47 -3.79 17.66 8.42
C HIS A 47 -3.52 18.42 9.72
N GLU A 48 -3.73 19.74 9.73
CA GLU A 48 -3.46 20.65 10.85
C GLU A 48 -4.10 20.21 12.19
N LEU A 49 -5.26 19.57 12.14
CA LEU A 49 -5.92 19.02 13.32
C LEU A 49 -5.10 17.94 14.03
N LEU A 50 -4.16 17.31 13.33
CA LEU A 50 -3.31 16.26 13.89
C LEU A 50 -1.93 16.75 14.33
N ASP A 51 -1.57 18.03 14.09
CA ASP A 51 -0.22 18.55 14.37
C ASP A 51 0.21 18.40 15.82
N LYS A 52 -0.73 18.52 16.75
CA LYS A 52 -0.49 18.43 18.18
C LYS A 52 -0.49 17.01 18.76
N TYR A 53 -0.80 15.99 17.95
CA TYR A 53 -0.87 14.61 18.38
C TYR A 53 0.35 13.82 17.95
N GLU A 54 0.76 12.86 18.78
CA GLU A 54 1.86 11.93 18.49
C GLU A 54 1.34 10.62 17.90
N TRP A 55 0.10 10.26 18.22
CA TRP A 55 -0.55 9.03 17.83
C TRP A 55 -1.89 9.29 17.18
N TYR A 56 -2.33 8.33 16.37
CA TYR A 56 -3.72 8.26 15.89
C TYR A 56 -4.27 6.85 16.09
N TRP A 57 -5.57 6.80 16.14
CA TRP A 57 -6.34 5.56 16.15
C TRP A 57 -7.44 5.66 15.09
N ARG A 58 -7.35 4.82 14.07
CA ARG A 58 -8.37 4.72 13.03
C ARG A 58 -9.40 3.69 13.45
N LEU A 59 -10.66 4.10 13.40
CA LEU A 59 -11.82 3.26 13.62
C LEU A 59 -12.79 3.48 12.46
N GLU A 60 -13.23 2.39 11.84
CA GLU A 60 -14.29 2.45 10.84
C GLU A 60 -15.66 2.49 11.54
N PRO A 61 -16.69 3.08 10.89
CA PRO A 61 -18.06 2.97 11.36
C PRO A 61 -18.48 1.50 11.48
N GLU A 62 -19.40 1.21 12.42
CA GLU A 62 -19.97 -0.11 12.64
C GLU A 62 -19.01 -1.17 13.22
N ILE A 63 -17.80 -0.80 13.62
CA ILE A 63 -16.92 -1.69 14.38
C ILE A 63 -17.58 -2.01 15.74
N LYS A 64 -17.51 -3.28 16.12
CA LYS A 64 -17.97 -3.75 17.43
C LYS A 64 -16.81 -4.28 18.26
N TYR A 65 -16.75 -3.85 19.50
CA TYR A 65 -15.86 -4.44 20.49
C TYR A 65 -16.61 -5.53 21.24
N PHE A 66 -16.01 -6.69 21.35
CA PHE A 66 -16.59 -7.84 22.05
C PHE A 66 -16.05 -7.98 23.49
N CYS A 67 -15.13 -7.12 23.88
CA CYS A 67 -14.58 -7.04 25.22
C CYS A 67 -14.20 -5.59 25.56
N ASP A 68 -14.10 -5.30 26.86
CA ASP A 68 -13.63 -4.02 27.34
C ASP A 68 -12.12 -3.88 27.12
N ILE A 69 -11.68 -2.70 26.69
CA ILE A 69 -10.28 -2.33 26.68
C ILE A 69 -9.96 -1.70 28.03
N THR A 70 -9.33 -2.48 28.92
CA THR A 70 -9.08 -2.10 30.32
C THR A 70 -7.78 -1.32 30.52
N TYR A 71 -7.11 -0.94 29.46
CA TYR A 71 -5.83 -0.21 29.45
C TYR A 71 -5.81 0.84 28.33
N ASP A 72 -4.94 1.82 28.46
CA ASP A 72 -4.67 2.78 27.40
C ASP A 72 -3.76 2.13 26.33
N PRO A 73 -4.25 1.90 25.09
CA PRO A 73 -3.46 1.25 24.07
C PRO A 73 -2.28 2.11 23.60
N PHE A 74 -2.36 3.43 23.67
CA PHE A 74 -1.25 4.31 23.30
C PHE A 74 -0.10 4.18 24.28
N VAL A 75 -0.42 4.17 25.59
CA VAL A 75 0.59 3.96 26.64
C VAL A 75 1.26 2.59 26.46
N ARG A 76 0.47 1.54 26.24
CA ARG A 76 1.04 0.19 26.01
C ARG A 76 1.94 0.12 24.79
N MET A 77 1.59 0.76 23.70
CA MET A 77 2.42 0.80 22.50
C MET A 77 3.71 1.60 22.75
N ALA A 78 3.62 2.73 23.45
CA ALA A 78 4.77 3.55 23.79
C ALA A 78 5.75 2.78 24.71
N GLU A 79 5.28 2.16 25.79
CA GLU A 79 6.09 1.34 26.71
C GLU A 79 6.78 0.17 25.98
N ALA A 80 6.08 -0.46 25.05
CA ALA A 80 6.59 -1.58 24.27
C ALA A 80 7.41 -1.12 23.02
N ASN A 81 7.63 0.19 22.85
CA ASN A 81 8.32 0.80 21.72
C ASN A 81 7.78 0.30 20.36
N LYS A 82 6.44 0.26 20.22
CA LYS A 82 5.76 -0.13 19.00
C LYS A 82 5.40 1.10 18.18
N THR A 83 5.49 0.99 16.87
CA THR A 83 5.18 2.08 15.93
C THR A 83 3.79 1.93 15.32
N TYR A 84 3.39 0.70 15.03
CA TYR A 84 2.13 0.35 14.37
C TYR A 84 1.47 -0.84 15.06
N GLY A 85 0.18 -0.75 15.28
CA GLY A 85 -0.64 -1.80 15.87
C GLY A 85 -1.89 -2.07 15.05
N PHE A 86 -2.22 -3.34 14.89
CA PHE A 86 -3.37 -3.84 14.14
C PHE A 86 -4.02 -5.00 14.89
N THR A 87 -5.25 -5.35 14.53
CA THR A 87 -5.97 -6.45 15.18
C THR A 87 -5.81 -7.77 14.48
N ILE A 88 -5.91 -7.77 13.15
CA ILE A 88 -5.83 -8.99 12.33
C ILE A 88 -5.04 -8.74 11.05
N ALA A 89 -4.45 -9.80 10.53
CA ALA A 89 -3.92 -9.87 9.18
C ALA A 89 -4.84 -10.78 8.35
N VAL A 90 -5.17 -10.36 7.14
CA VAL A 90 -6.09 -11.06 6.24
C VAL A 90 -5.47 -11.13 4.84
N LYS A 91 -6.01 -12.01 3.99
CA LYS A 91 -5.63 -12.03 2.57
C LYS A 91 -6.45 -11.00 1.80
N GLU A 92 -5.77 -10.19 0.99
CA GLU A 92 -6.40 -9.27 0.05
C GLU A 92 -6.89 -10.01 -1.20
N LEU A 93 -7.81 -9.38 -1.90
CA LEU A 93 -8.24 -9.85 -3.20
C LEU A 93 -7.19 -9.45 -4.25
N LYS A 94 -6.72 -10.42 -5.03
CA LYS A 94 -5.63 -10.21 -6.01
C LYS A 94 -5.92 -9.05 -6.97
N GLU A 95 -7.14 -9.02 -7.49
CA GLU A 95 -7.58 -8.02 -8.47
C GLU A 95 -7.62 -6.59 -7.94
N THR A 96 -7.51 -6.40 -6.63
CA THR A 96 -7.57 -5.06 -6.02
C THR A 96 -6.20 -4.41 -5.83
N VAL A 97 -5.12 -5.18 -5.89
CA VAL A 97 -3.75 -4.69 -5.61
C VAL A 97 -2.71 -5.33 -6.55
N PRO A 98 -2.94 -5.35 -7.87
CA PRO A 98 -2.13 -6.16 -8.79
C PRO A 98 -0.64 -5.80 -8.79
N ASN A 99 -0.26 -4.55 -8.57
CA ASN A 99 1.12 -4.10 -8.71
C ASN A 99 1.78 -3.60 -7.41
N ILE A 100 1.04 -3.50 -6.31
CA ILE A 100 1.55 -2.87 -5.08
C ILE A 100 2.84 -3.53 -4.58
N PHE A 101 2.90 -4.86 -4.62
CA PHE A 101 4.08 -5.61 -4.16
C PHE A 101 5.32 -5.30 -4.99
N ARG A 102 5.17 -5.22 -6.30
CA ARG A 102 6.26 -4.96 -7.23
C ARG A 102 6.87 -3.59 -7.01
N TYR A 103 6.03 -2.57 -6.85
CA TYR A 103 6.50 -1.22 -6.52
C TYR A 103 7.19 -1.17 -5.17
N ALA A 104 6.61 -1.79 -4.15
CA ALA A 104 7.22 -1.85 -2.82
C ALA A 104 8.56 -2.60 -2.83
N SER A 105 8.64 -3.73 -3.54
CA SER A 105 9.85 -4.53 -3.69
C SER A 105 10.94 -3.76 -4.46
N ALA A 106 10.57 -3.08 -5.56
CA ALA A 106 11.49 -2.26 -6.32
C ALA A 106 12.03 -1.07 -5.49
N TYR A 107 11.16 -0.41 -4.72
CA TYR A 107 11.57 0.66 -3.81
C TYR A 107 12.55 0.15 -2.76
N LYS A 108 12.23 -0.96 -2.10
CA LYS A 108 13.08 -1.61 -1.10
C LYS A 108 14.49 -1.86 -1.63
N ARG A 109 14.61 -2.39 -2.86
CA ARG A 109 15.90 -2.66 -3.50
C ARG A 109 16.65 -1.40 -3.89
N LYS A 110 15.97 -0.46 -4.54
CA LYS A 110 16.57 0.83 -4.94
C LYS A 110 17.20 1.56 -3.76
N HIS A 111 16.51 1.57 -2.63
CA HIS A 111 16.96 2.23 -1.40
C HIS A 111 17.79 1.33 -0.48
N LYS A 112 18.08 0.07 -0.89
CA LYS A 112 18.85 -0.92 -0.12
C LYS A 112 18.30 -1.12 1.29
N LEU A 113 16.97 -1.08 1.44
CA LEU A 113 16.31 -1.24 2.72
C LEU A 113 16.45 -2.69 3.21
N LYS A 114 16.89 -2.84 4.45
CA LYS A 114 16.99 -4.15 5.10
C LYS A 114 15.72 -4.44 5.88
N SER A 115 15.11 -5.57 5.61
CA SER A 115 14.03 -6.10 6.43
C SER A 115 14.52 -6.49 7.81
N LYS A 116 13.64 -6.37 8.79
CA LYS A 116 13.84 -6.87 10.17
C LYS A 116 12.82 -7.97 10.52
N GLY A 117 12.41 -8.76 9.53
CA GLY A 117 11.50 -9.89 9.70
C GLY A 117 10.05 -9.66 9.29
N LEU A 118 9.60 -8.39 9.16
CA LEU A 118 8.21 -8.11 8.74
C LEU A 118 7.99 -8.29 7.24
N TRP A 119 9.00 -8.07 6.41
CA TRP A 119 8.89 -8.26 4.95
C TRP A 119 8.58 -9.71 4.61
N GLU A 120 9.28 -10.63 5.26
CA GLU A 120 9.15 -12.07 5.05
C GLU A 120 7.74 -12.59 5.39
N MET A 121 7.00 -11.89 6.25
CA MET A 121 5.62 -12.21 6.57
C MET A 121 4.66 -11.99 5.39
N PHE A 122 5.04 -11.15 4.43
CA PHE A 122 4.27 -10.86 3.22
C PHE A 122 4.68 -11.72 2.02
N LEU A 123 5.67 -12.61 2.20
CA LEU A 123 6.15 -13.48 1.12
C LEU A 123 5.55 -14.88 1.21
N GLU A 124 5.37 -15.52 0.06
CA GLU A 124 5.17 -16.96 0.03
C GLU A 124 6.44 -17.66 0.48
N PRO A 125 6.31 -18.78 1.24
CA PRO A 125 7.47 -19.58 1.61
C PRO A 125 8.21 -20.06 0.36
N THR A 126 9.51 -19.77 0.28
CA THR A 126 10.34 -20.25 -0.81
C THR A 126 10.71 -21.71 -0.54
N THR A 127 10.17 -22.64 -1.31
CA THR A 127 10.67 -24.01 -1.36
C THR A 127 11.86 -24.08 -2.31
N GLU A 128 12.75 -25.06 -2.14
CA GLU A 128 13.91 -25.20 -3.05
C GLU A 128 13.47 -25.41 -4.50
N ASP A 129 12.35 -26.10 -4.71
CA ASP A 129 11.75 -26.35 -6.02
C ASP A 129 11.07 -25.11 -6.64
N SER A 130 10.81 -24.08 -5.85
CA SER A 130 10.16 -22.83 -6.30
C SER A 130 11.15 -21.68 -6.57
N LYS A 131 12.46 -21.93 -6.46
CA LYS A 131 13.44 -20.91 -6.81
C LYS A 131 13.38 -20.65 -8.32
N PRO A 132 13.02 -19.43 -8.74
CA PRO A 132 12.98 -19.11 -10.15
C PRO A 132 14.39 -19.22 -10.76
N SER A 133 14.42 -19.63 -12.01
CA SER A 133 15.67 -19.65 -12.77
C SER A 133 16.24 -18.23 -12.93
N PRO A 134 17.55 -18.08 -13.17
CA PRO A 134 18.13 -16.75 -13.46
C PRO A 134 17.46 -16.03 -14.64
N GLU A 135 16.86 -16.78 -15.56
CA GLU A 135 16.17 -16.24 -16.73
C GLU A 135 14.76 -15.72 -16.34
N GLU A 136 14.03 -16.46 -15.52
CA GLU A 136 12.75 -16.03 -14.94
C GLU A 136 12.93 -14.83 -14.01
N LEU A 137 14.03 -14.80 -13.23
CA LEU A 137 14.38 -13.64 -12.42
C LEU A 137 14.57 -12.37 -13.27
N ARG A 138 15.27 -12.48 -14.39
CA ARG A 138 15.48 -11.35 -15.32
C ARG A 138 14.19 -10.90 -15.98
N ALA A 139 13.35 -11.84 -16.42
CA ALA A 139 12.07 -11.56 -17.06
C ALA A 139 11.06 -10.89 -16.10
N LYS A 140 11.19 -11.15 -14.79
CA LYS A 140 10.27 -10.64 -13.73
C LYS A 140 10.75 -9.38 -13.03
N THR A 141 11.92 -8.86 -13.37
CA THR A 141 12.43 -7.61 -12.79
C THR A 141 11.69 -6.42 -13.38
N LEU A 142 11.18 -5.54 -12.54
CA LEU A 142 10.62 -4.27 -13.00
C LEU A 142 11.73 -3.43 -13.64
N PRO A 143 11.60 -3.05 -14.92
CA PRO A 143 12.54 -2.15 -15.53
C PRO A 143 12.64 -0.85 -14.72
N GLU A 144 13.84 -0.33 -14.59
CA GLU A 144 14.08 0.94 -13.87
C GLU A 144 13.25 2.09 -14.48
N GLU A 145 12.95 1.98 -15.76
CA GLU A 145 12.08 2.87 -16.52
C GLU A 145 10.66 2.97 -15.95
N ILE A 146 10.10 1.87 -15.40
CA ILE A 146 8.77 1.90 -14.79
C ILE A 146 8.74 2.76 -13.52
N LEU A 147 9.85 2.83 -12.79
CA LEU A 147 9.98 3.69 -11.61
C LEU A 147 10.18 5.16 -11.95
N GLN A 148 10.43 5.47 -13.23
CA GLN A 148 10.72 6.81 -13.73
C GLN A 148 9.67 7.31 -14.73
N THR A 149 8.71 6.45 -15.15
CA THR A 149 7.68 6.84 -16.12
C THR A 149 6.70 7.83 -15.54
N GLU A 150 6.28 8.74 -16.38
CA GLU A 150 5.18 9.67 -16.11
C GLU A 150 3.90 8.90 -15.73
N PRO A 151 3.13 9.43 -14.79
CA PRO A 151 1.88 8.81 -14.36
C PRO A 151 0.93 8.54 -15.53
N GLY A 152 0.34 7.37 -15.56
CA GLY A 152 -0.69 7.00 -16.53
C GLY A 152 -0.21 6.31 -17.81
N HIS A 153 1.10 6.16 -18.05
CA HIS A 153 1.63 5.55 -19.28
C HIS A 153 2.25 4.16 -19.07
N GLN A 154 1.91 3.48 -17.99
CA GLN A 154 2.51 2.19 -17.69
C GLN A 154 1.90 1.05 -18.51
N ASN A 155 2.66 0.54 -19.45
CA ASN A 155 2.31 -0.65 -20.20
C ASN A 155 2.87 -1.89 -19.48
N ILE A 156 2.16 -2.35 -18.44
CA ILE A 156 2.61 -3.41 -17.55
C ILE A 156 2.15 -4.81 -18.05
N LYS A 157 1.90 -4.97 -19.33
CA LYS A 157 1.15 -6.12 -19.88
C LYS A 157 1.80 -7.51 -19.75
N GLU A 158 3.07 -7.61 -19.38
CA GLU A 158 3.79 -8.90 -19.48
C GLU A 158 4.51 -9.34 -18.20
N ILE A 159 4.23 -8.70 -17.06
CA ILE A 159 4.96 -8.98 -15.83
C ILE A 159 4.03 -9.69 -14.84
N ASP A 160 4.51 -10.75 -14.19
CA ASP A 160 3.80 -11.40 -13.10
C ASP A 160 3.60 -10.39 -11.95
N GLU A 161 2.38 -9.95 -11.78
CA GLU A 161 1.97 -8.90 -10.84
C GLU A 161 2.25 -9.27 -9.38
N GLU A 162 2.35 -10.54 -9.05
CA GLU A 162 2.57 -11.03 -7.70
C GLU A 162 4.03 -11.26 -7.36
N SER A 163 4.94 -11.23 -8.31
CA SER A 163 6.33 -11.58 -8.04
C SER A 163 7.33 -10.54 -8.51
N MET A 164 8.45 -10.49 -7.82
CA MET A 164 9.59 -9.64 -8.12
C MET A 164 10.88 -10.34 -7.69
N GLU A 165 11.78 -10.64 -8.65
CA GLU A 165 13.09 -11.24 -8.40
C GLU A 165 13.05 -12.49 -7.49
N GLY A 166 12.07 -13.37 -7.67
CA GLY A 166 11.92 -14.60 -6.91
C GLY A 166 11.19 -14.46 -5.56
N GLU A 167 10.87 -13.25 -5.15
CA GLU A 167 9.94 -13.02 -4.06
C GLU A 167 8.51 -12.99 -4.61
N LYS A 168 7.59 -13.67 -3.96
CA LYS A 168 6.18 -13.69 -4.31
C LYS A 168 5.33 -13.21 -3.15
N TYR A 169 4.43 -12.30 -3.43
CA TYR A 169 3.49 -11.77 -2.44
C TYR A 169 2.44 -12.82 -2.08
N ASN A 170 2.25 -13.05 -0.80
CA ASN A 170 1.26 -14.01 -0.31
C ASN A 170 -0.13 -13.40 -0.10
N MET A 171 -0.33 -12.17 -0.55
CA MET A 171 -1.57 -11.38 -0.41
C MET A 171 -1.94 -11.00 1.03
N CYS A 172 -1.06 -11.25 2.01
CA CYS A 172 -1.31 -10.85 3.39
C CYS A 172 -1.26 -9.32 3.52
N HIS A 173 -2.20 -8.75 4.25
CA HIS A 173 -2.15 -7.35 4.65
C HIS A 173 -2.73 -7.17 6.06
N PHE A 174 -2.40 -6.08 6.71
CA PHE A 174 -3.02 -5.68 7.95
C PHE A 174 -4.39 -5.06 7.69
N TRP A 175 -5.38 -5.45 8.46
CA TRP A 175 -6.73 -4.92 8.32
C TRP A 175 -6.81 -3.51 8.90
N SER A 176 -6.75 -2.52 8.03
CA SER A 176 -6.65 -1.11 8.40
C SER A 176 -7.95 -0.47 8.93
N ASN A 177 -9.04 -1.22 9.03
CA ASN A 177 -10.27 -0.74 9.66
C ASN A 177 -10.12 -0.54 11.17
N PHE A 178 -9.07 -1.11 11.76
CA PHE A 178 -8.60 -0.83 13.11
C PHE A 178 -7.07 -0.74 13.08
N GLU A 179 -6.53 0.42 13.30
CA GLU A 179 -5.09 0.61 13.42
C GLU A 179 -4.76 1.73 14.39
N ILE A 180 -3.67 1.55 15.12
CA ILE A 180 -3.06 2.58 15.96
C ILE A 180 -1.63 2.75 15.49
N ALA A 181 -1.20 3.99 15.26
CA ALA A 181 0.20 4.22 14.91
C ALA A 181 0.71 5.59 15.34
N ARG A 182 2.04 5.69 15.36
CA ARG A 182 2.75 6.94 15.61
C ARG A 182 2.74 7.80 14.35
N LEU A 183 2.36 9.06 14.51
CA LEU A 183 2.30 10.03 13.42
C LEU A 183 3.68 10.46 12.92
N ASP A 184 4.70 10.41 13.77
CA ASP A 184 6.07 10.74 13.37
C ASP A 184 6.62 9.79 12.31
N TRP A 185 6.20 8.50 12.33
CA TRP A 185 6.56 7.54 11.29
C TRP A 185 5.97 7.92 9.94
N PHE A 186 4.68 8.24 9.89
CA PHE A 186 4.02 8.72 8.67
C PHE A 186 4.58 10.06 8.19
N ARG A 187 5.04 10.92 9.10
CA ARG A 187 5.68 12.20 8.79
C ARG A 187 7.15 12.06 8.41
N SER A 188 7.73 10.85 8.52
CA SER A 188 9.13 10.61 8.19
C SER A 188 9.39 10.85 6.70
N LYS A 189 10.64 11.17 6.38
CA LYS A 189 11.11 11.32 5.01
C LYS A 189 10.92 10.03 4.22
N GLU A 190 11.28 8.90 4.82
CA GLU A 190 11.23 7.58 4.19
C GLU A 190 9.81 7.19 3.78
N TYR A 191 8.84 7.40 4.67
CA TYR A 191 7.44 7.12 4.33
C TYR A 191 6.92 8.04 3.22
N ASN A 192 7.23 9.33 3.29
CA ASN A 192 6.79 10.28 2.28
C ASN A 192 7.43 10.03 0.91
N GLU A 193 8.71 9.68 0.85
CA GLU A 193 9.36 9.29 -0.41
C GLU A 193 8.73 8.03 -1.02
N PHE A 194 8.41 7.05 -0.18
CA PHE A 194 7.69 5.85 -0.63
C PHE A 194 6.28 6.20 -1.14
N PHE A 195 5.53 6.99 -0.37
CA PHE A 195 4.20 7.44 -0.78
C PHE A 195 4.25 8.22 -2.10
N ASP A 196 5.19 9.16 -2.24
CA ASP A 196 5.31 9.97 -3.46
C ASP A 196 5.63 9.10 -4.69
N MET A 197 6.44 8.07 -4.54
CA MET A 197 6.69 7.11 -5.61
C MET A 197 5.40 6.34 -5.97
N MET A 198 4.68 5.83 -4.97
CA MET A 198 3.43 5.10 -5.18
C MET A 198 2.35 5.98 -5.78
N ASP A 199 2.22 7.22 -5.32
CA ASP A 199 1.25 8.19 -5.83
C ASP A 199 1.51 8.50 -7.31
N ARG A 200 2.77 8.79 -7.66
CA ARG A 200 3.19 9.08 -9.04
C ARG A 200 3.11 7.88 -9.97
N SER A 201 3.06 6.67 -9.47
CA SER A 201 2.81 5.49 -10.31
C SER A 201 1.43 5.48 -10.97
N GLY A 202 0.50 6.31 -10.48
CA GLY A 202 -0.89 6.32 -10.93
C GLY A 202 -1.74 5.19 -10.35
N GLY A 203 -1.18 4.34 -9.50
CA GLY A 203 -1.85 3.16 -8.95
C GLY A 203 -3.17 3.48 -8.24
N PHE A 204 -3.28 4.63 -7.59
CA PHE A 204 -4.54 5.05 -6.95
C PHE A 204 -5.72 5.22 -7.92
N TRP A 205 -5.46 5.40 -9.21
CA TRP A 205 -6.49 5.60 -10.23
C TRP A 205 -6.63 4.41 -11.16
N MET A 206 -5.51 3.77 -11.48
CA MET A 206 -5.45 2.67 -12.43
C MET A 206 -5.75 1.33 -11.78
N GLU A 207 -5.61 1.26 -10.45
CA GLU A 207 -5.81 0.08 -9.61
C GLU A 207 -6.61 0.48 -8.37
N ARG A 208 -7.24 -0.49 -7.71
CA ARG A 208 -7.79 -0.26 -6.38
C ARG A 208 -6.70 -0.45 -5.32
N VAL A 209 -5.78 0.49 -5.23
CA VAL A 209 -4.78 0.45 -4.16
C VAL A 209 -5.43 0.81 -2.84
N LYS A 210 -5.46 -0.12 -1.91
CA LYS A 210 -5.81 0.18 -0.52
C LYS A 210 -4.64 0.89 0.16
N SER A 211 -4.96 1.72 1.14
CA SER A 211 -4.00 2.23 2.11
C SER A 211 -3.20 1.07 2.71
N PRO A 212 -1.88 1.21 2.85
CA PRO A 212 -1.04 0.23 3.51
C PRO A 212 -1.47 -0.02 4.94
#